data_b9622af93e6f8b4b0c3b42516cc36562
#
_entry.id   b9622af93e6f8b4b0c3b42516cc36562
#
_cell.length_a   1.000
_cell.length_b   1.000
_cell.length_c   1.000
_cell.angle_alpha   90.00
_cell.angle_beta   90.00
_cell.angle_gamma   90.00
#
_symmetry.space_group_name_H-M   'P 1'
#
loop_
_entity.id
_entity.type
_entity.pdbx_description
1 polymer ?
#
loop_
_entity_poly.entity_id
_entity_poly.type
_entity_poly.pdbx_seq_one_letter_code
_entity_poly.pdbx_strand_id
1 'polypeptide(L)'
;MKIHELIWLKDRVDHIASHGITPDEVEDVCFGQAYVQRGKSKGENPVYYVRGQTEAGRYLFCVVIKFPDHRGYPVTARPMTEQEKRRFKQWRDR
;
A
#
# COMPACT_ATOMS: atom_id res chain seq x y z
N MET A 1 -3.90 9.31 -5.84
CA MET A 1 -4.47 7.97 -6.10
C MET A 1 -5.91 7.96 -5.61
N LYS A 2 -6.84 7.63 -6.46
CA LYS A 2 -8.25 7.58 -6.07
C LYS A 2 -8.73 6.14 -6.14
N ILE A 3 -8.72 5.46 -5.00
CA ILE A 3 -9.15 4.07 -4.87
C ILE A 3 -10.23 4.01 -3.79
N HIS A 4 -11.36 3.37 -4.11
CA HIS A 4 -12.51 3.27 -3.22
C HIS A 4 -12.62 1.90 -2.55
N GLU A 5 -12.01 0.88 -3.15
CA GLU A 5 -12.12 -0.50 -2.70
C GLU A 5 -10.87 -1.27 -3.13
N LEU A 6 -10.43 -2.21 -2.29
CA LEU A 6 -9.34 -3.12 -2.65
C LEU A 6 -9.90 -4.49 -3.00
N ILE A 7 -9.33 -5.11 -4.02
CA ILE A 7 -9.68 -6.47 -4.45
C ILE A 7 -8.78 -7.45 -3.72
N TRP A 8 -9.36 -8.38 -2.97
CA TRP A 8 -8.60 -9.36 -2.20
C TRP A 8 -8.79 -10.75 -2.79
N LEU A 9 -7.79 -11.21 -3.57
CA LEU A 9 -7.72 -12.59 -4.02
C LEU A 9 -6.92 -13.42 -3.02
N LYS A 10 -7.28 -14.67 -2.88
CA LYS A 10 -6.67 -15.55 -1.88
C LYS A 10 -5.15 -15.62 -1.99
N ASP A 11 -4.62 -15.70 -3.21
CA ASP A 11 -3.18 -15.77 -3.44
C ASP A 11 -2.45 -14.50 -2.95
N ARG A 12 -3.10 -13.34 -3.05
CA ARG A 12 -2.50 -12.09 -2.56
C ARG A 12 -2.59 -11.99 -1.05
N VAL A 13 -3.70 -12.45 -0.47
CA VAL A 13 -3.82 -12.53 1.00
C VAL A 13 -2.72 -13.44 1.58
N ASP A 14 -2.52 -14.61 0.96
CA ASP A 14 -1.49 -15.55 1.38
C ASP A 14 -0.09 -14.97 1.19
N HIS A 15 0.11 -14.23 0.08
CA HIS A 15 1.40 -13.60 -0.21
C HIS A 15 1.78 -12.57 0.86
N ILE A 16 0.88 -11.65 1.20
CA ILE A 16 1.20 -10.64 2.22
C ILE A 16 1.30 -11.26 3.61
N ALA A 17 0.57 -12.35 3.86
CA ALA A 17 0.69 -13.07 5.14
C ALA A 17 2.10 -13.62 5.34
N SER A 18 2.80 -13.97 4.25
CA SER A 18 4.20 -14.42 4.33
C SER A 18 5.14 -13.32 4.82
N HIS A 19 4.72 -12.05 4.71
CA HIS A 19 5.44 -10.89 5.26
C HIS A 19 4.88 -10.44 6.62
N GLY A 20 3.93 -11.20 7.18
CA GLY A 20 3.30 -10.86 8.45
C GLY A 20 2.29 -9.73 8.37
N ILE A 21 1.68 -9.53 7.22
CA ILE A 21 0.74 -8.43 6.95
C ILE A 21 -0.65 -8.99 6.68
N THR A 22 -1.68 -8.32 7.17
CA THR A 22 -3.08 -8.67 6.93
C THR A 22 -3.75 -7.70 5.95
N PRO A 23 -4.86 -8.11 5.30
CA PRO A 23 -5.64 -7.19 4.46
C PRO A 23 -6.10 -5.94 5.19
N ASP A 24 -6.55 -6.06 6.44
CA ASP A 24 -6.98 -4.90 7.23
C ASP A 24 -5.86 -3.89 7.41
N GLU A 25 -4.63 -4.36 7.60
CA GLU A 25 -3.47 -3.47 7.73
C GLU A 25 -3.20 -2.72 6.44
N VAL A 26 -3.32 -3.37 5.29
CA VAL A 26 -3.15 -2.72 3.98
C VAL A 26 -4.26 -1.68 3.77
N GLU A 27 -5.47 -1.98 4.16
CA GLU A 27 -6.58 -1.04 4.05
C GLU A 27 -6.39 0.17 4.95
N ASP A 28 -5.90 -0.02 6.17
CA ASP A 28 -5.54 1.09 7.06
C ASP A 28 -4.59 2.06 6.35
N VAL A 29 -3.58 1.52 5.67
CA VAL A 29 -2.58 2.34 4.98
C VAL A 29 -3.18 3.01 3.74
N CYS A 30 -3.85 2.25 2.89
CA CYS A 30 -4.35 2.77 1.61
C CYS A 30 -5.47 3.80 1.78
N PHE A 31 -6.28 3.68 2.82
CA PHE A 31 -7.39 4.59 3.09
C PHE A 31 -7.09 5.61 4.18
N GLY A 32 -5.87 5.59 4.73
CA GLY A 32 -5.43 6.54 5.74
C GLY A 32 -4.60 7.66 5.13
N GLN A 33 -3.83 8.33 5.98
CA GLN A 33 -2.88 9.35 5.55
C GLN A 33 -1.64 8.66 4.97
N ALA A 34 -1.60 8.53 3.66
CA ALA A 34 -0.55 7.78 2.97
C ALA A 34 0.27 8.68 2.06
N TYR A 35 1.56 8.37 1.98
CA TYR A 35 2.46 8.98 1.01
C TYR A 35 2.43 8.11 -0.25
N VAL A 36 1.86 8.65 -1.32
CA VAL A 36 1.60 7.92 -2.57
C VAL A 36 2.53 8.41 -3.66
N GLN A 37 3.20 7.47 -4.33
CA GLN A 37 4.04 7.77 -5.48
C GLN A 37 3.64 6.88 -6.65
N ARG A 38 3.72 7.43 -7.86
CA ARG A 38 3.50 6.64 -9.07
C ARG A 38 4.68 5.70 -9.25
N GLY A 39 4.41 4.41 -9.34
CA GLY A 39 5.42 3.39 -9.61
C GLY A 39 5.61 3.16 -11.09
N LYS A 40 6.56 2.30 -11.43
CA LYS A 40 6.77 1.85 -12.80
C LYS A 40 5.76 0.78 -13.15
N SER A 41 5.14 0.90 -14.31
CA SER A 41 4.16 -0.07 -14.80
C SER A 41 4.52 -0.48 -16.23
N LYS A 42 4.39 -1.76 -16.51
CA LYS A 42 4.51 -2.29 -17.88
C LYS A 42 3.17 -2.56 -18.51
N GLY A 43 2.08 -2.44 -17.74
CA GLY A 43 0.72 -2.67 -18.18
C GLY A 43 -0.03 -1.37 -18.42
N GLU A 44 -1.32 -1.48 -18.76
CA GLU A 44 -2.18 -0.33 -19.02
C GLU A 44 -2.57 0.41 -17.74
N ASN A 45 -2.63 -0.31 -16.62
CA ASN A 45 -3.11 0.26 -15.38
C ASN A 45 -1.95 0.83 -14.55
N PRO A 46 -2.12 2.00 -13.95
CA PRO A 46 -1.06 2.59 -13.14
C PRO A 46 -0.78 1.78 -11.88
N VAL A 47 0.48 1.77 -11.50
CA VAL A 47 0.96 1.16 -10.27
C VAL A 47 1.33 2.27 -9.30
N TYR A 48 0.94 2.13 -8.05
CA TYR A 48 1.25 3.09 -7.00
C TYR A 48 2.02 2.42 -5.87
N TYR A 49 3.02 3.16 -5.36
CA TYR A 49 3.71 2.82 -4.12
C TYR A 49 3.07 3.62 -3.01
N VAL A 50 2.51 2.92 -2.03
CA VAL A 50 1.72 3.52 -0.97
C VAL A 50 2.41 3.24 0.36
N ARG A 51 2.88 4.29 1.02
CA ARG A 51 3.55 4.19 2.31
C ARG A 51 2.68 4.83 3.37
N GLY A 52 2.51 4.14 4.47
CA GLY A 52 1.68 4.68 5.55
C GLY A 52 1.83 3.89 6.84
N GLN A 53 1.07 4.33 7.83
CA GLN A 53 1.08 3.72 9.15
C GLN A 53 -0.28 3.12 9.44
N THR A 54 -0.31 1.89 9.94
CA THR A 54 -1.58 1.26 10.36
C THR A 54 -2.10 1.94 11.62
N GLU A 55 -3.36 1.67 11.96
CA GLU A 55 -3.94 2.19 13.19
C GLU A 55 -3.17 1.72 14.42
N ALA A 56 -2.63 0.50 14.39
CA ALA A 56 -1.83 -0.04 15.47
C ALA A 56 -0.39 0.49 15.50
N GLY A 57 0.00 1.30 14.52
CA GLY A 57 1.30 1.97 14.52
C GLY A 57 2.38 1.33 13.67
N ARG A 58 2.08 0.30 12.89
CA ARG A 58 3.08 -0.32 12.01
C ARG A 58 3.27 0.50 10.75
N TYR A 59 4.52 0.61 10.29
CA TYR A 59 4.87 1.33 9.07
C TYR A 59 4.99 0.33 7.92
N LEU A 60 4.14 0.49 6.90
CA LEU A 60 4.06 -0.44 5.77
C LEU A 60 4.31 0.25 4.43
N PHE A 61 4.91 -0.52 3.53
CA PHE A 61 5.06 -0.19 2.11
C PHE A 61 4.19 -1.15 1.31
N CYS A 62 3.28 -0.60 0.50
CA CYS A 62 2.35 -1.39 -0.30
C CYS A 62 2.50 -1.04 -1.77
N VAL A 63 2.31 -2.03 -2.64
CA VAL A 63 2.28 -1.83 -4.09
C VAL A 63 0.87 -2.18 -4.56
N VAL A 64 0.21 -1.23 -5.21
CA VAL A 64 -1.20 -1.36 -5.61
C VAL A 64 -1.37 -0.96 -7.06
N ILE A 65 -2.06 -1.81 -7.84
CA ILE A 65 -2.47 -1.49 -9.21
C ILE A 65 -3.86 -0.86 -9.13
N LYS A 66 -4.04 0.29 -9.79
CA LYS A 66 -5.36 0.95 -9.83
C LYS A 66 -6.06 0.66 -11.14
N PHE A 67 -7.31 0.19 -11.07
CA PHE A 67 -8.16 -0.02 -12.24
C PHE A 67 -9.02 1.22 -12.52
N PRO A 68 -9.55 1.32 -13.77
CA PRO A 68 -10.37 2.49 -14.15
C PRO A 68 -11.64 2.69 -13.31
N ASP A 69 -12.16 1.63 -12.70
CA ASP A 69 -13.36 1.69 -11.84
C ASP A 69 -13.03 2.10 -10.40
N HIS A 70 -11.81 2.59 -10.14
CA HIS A 70 -11.33 3.01 -8.83
C HIS A 70 -11.16 1.88 -7.83
N ARG A 71 -11.10 0.62 -8.29
CA ARG A 71 -10.68 -0.49 -7.45
C ARG A 71 -9.16 -0.63 -7.52
N GLY A 72 -8.56 -1.04 -6.41
CA GLY A 72 -7.13 -1.31 -6.31
C GLY A 72 -6.86 -2.78 -6.13
N TYR A 73 -5.79 -3.27 -6.76
CA TYR A 73 -5.31 -4.64 -6.62
C TYR A 73 -3.99 -4.62 -5.88
N PRO A 74 -3.95 -5.03 -4.60
CA PRO A 74 -2.70 -5.07 -3.85
C PRO A 74 -1.82 -6.20 -4.39
N VAL A 75 -0.66 -5.82 -4.91
CA VAL A 75 0.31 -6.77 -5.45
C VAL A 75 1.14 -7.35 -4.32
N THR A 76 1.62 -6.47 -3.43
CA THR A 76 2.41 -6.89 -2.27
C THR A 76 2.36 -5.80 -1.19
N ALA A 77 2.73 -6.20 0.01
CA ALA A 77 2.91 -5.29 1.13
C ALA A 77 4.00 -5.86 2.03
N ARG A 78 4.80 -4.99 2.62
CA ARG A 78 5.86 -5.36 3.55
C ARG A 78 6.10 -4.24 4.56
N PRO A 79 6.76 -4.52 5.68
CA PRO A 79 7.20 -3.44 6.58
C PRO A 79 8.17 -2.50 5.86
N MET A 80 8.14 -1.23 6.23
CA MET A 80 9.10 -0.25 5.72
C MET A 80 10.50 -0.56 6.24
N THR A 81 11.52 -0.19 5.44
CA THR A 81 12.90 -0.11 5.92
C THR A 81 13.04 1.12 6.82
N GLU A 82 14.13 1.20 7.56
CA GLU A 82 14.40 2.38 8.42
C GLU A 82 14.48 3.66 7.61
N GLN A 83 15.09 3.59 6.42
CA GLN A 83 15.17 4.75 5.53
C GLN A 83 13.78 5.19 5.05
N GLU A 84 12.92 4.24 4.69
CA GLU A 84 11.55 4.54 4.28
C GLU A 84 10.75 5.17 5.42
N LYS A 85 10.91 4.68 6.64
CA LYS A 85 10.26 5.27 7.82
C LYS A 85 10.65 6.72 8.00
N ARG A 86 11.95 7.03 7.89
CA ARG A 86 12.44 8.40 8.04
C ARG A 86 11.82 9.34 7.01
N ARG A 87 11.80 8.91 5.74
CA ARG A 87 11.21 9.71 4.65
C ARG A 87 9.72 9.90 4.85
N PHE A 88 9.02 8.86 5.25
CA PHE A 88 7.59 8.94 5.52
C PHE A 88 7.29 9.92 6.65
N LYS A 89 8.04 9.84 7.75
CA LYS A 89 7.85 10.75 8.89
C LYS A 89 8.11 12.20 8.49
N GLN A 90 9.15 12.45 7.70
CA GLN A 90 9.44 13.80 7.19
C GLN A 90 8.28 14.34 6.35
N TRP A 91 7.73 13.51 5.49
CA TRP A 91 6.58 13.88 4.66
C TRP A 91 5.34 14.15 5.52
N ARG A 92 5.07 13.28 6.47
CA ARG A 92 3.90 13.39 7.35
C ARG A 92 3.93 14.63 8.24
N ASP A 93 5.12 14.98 8.71
CA ASP A 93 5.31 16.05 9.71
C ASP A 93 5.55 17.42 9.07
N ARG A 94 5.33 17.57 7.79
CA ARG A 94 5.43 18.85 7.09
C ARG A 94 4.36 19.83 7.51
#